data_b39187963b344b405e2d9d911b60abf8
#
_entry.id   b39187963b344b405e2d9d911b60abf8
#
_cell.length_a   1.000
_cell.length_b   1.000
_cell.length_c   1.000
_cell.angle_alpha   90.00
_cell.angle_beta   90.00
_cell.angle_gamma   90.00
#
_symmetry.space_group_name_H-M   'P 1'
#
loop_
_entity.id
_entity.type
_entity.pdbx_description
1 polymer ?
#
loop_
_entity_poly.entity_id
_entity_poly.type
_entity_poly.pdbx_seq_one_letter_code
_entity_poly.pdbx_strand_id
1 'polypeptide(L)' 'MTIDEMIKEADREVALRKKCYPQWIEQGKIKQLDANYRIEVMEYIADTLRDVKEFQIKIATKFDKDLLK' A
#
# COMPACT_ATOMS: atom_id res chain seq x y z
N MET A 1 15.06 -1.26 5.78
CA MET A 1 13.59 -1.42 5.61
C MET A 1 13.29 -2.38 4.48
N THR A 2 12.40 -3.33 4.71
CA THR A 2 12.04 -4.34 3.72
C THR A 2 10.75 -3.95 3.00
N ILE A 3 10.53 -4.55 1.83
CA ILE A 3 9.27 -4.33 1.09
C ILE A 3 8.07 -4.82 1.91
N ASP A 4 8.22 -5.89 2.70
CA ASP A 4 7.16 -6.40 3.55
C ASP A 4 6.78 -5.40 4.65
N GLU A 5 7.75 -4.73 5.23
CA GLU A 5 7.50 -3.66 6.21
C GLU A 5 6.75 -2.49 5.58
N MET A 6 7.11 -2.12 4.35
CA MET A 6 6.42 -1.05 3.61
C MET A 6 4.98 -1.41 3.33
N ILE A 7 4.72 -2.65 2.88
CA ILE A 7 3.36 -3.13 2.61
C ILE A 7 2.52 -3.11 3.88
N LYS A 8 3.08 -3.60 4.97
CA LYS A 8 2.39 -3.64 6.26
C LYS A 8 1.99 -2.24 6.72
N GLU A 9 2.90 -1.28 6.60
CA GLU A 9 2.62 0.10 6.99
C GLU A 9 1.60 0.76 6.07
N ALA A 10 1.68 0.53 4.76
CA ALA A 10 0.70 1.04 3.81
C ALA A 10 -0.70 0.48 4.09
N ASP A 11 -0.82 -0.81 4.36
CA ASP A 11 -2.10 -1.44 4.71
C ASP A 11 -2.66 -0.88 6.01
N ARG A 12 -1.80 -0.67 6.99
CA ARG A 12 -2.19 -0.06 8.27
C ARG A 12 -2.74 1.35 8.06
N GLU A 13 -2.08 2.13 7.21
CA GLU A 13 -2.51 3.49 6.90
C GLU A 13 -3.86 3.51 6.19
N VAL A 14 -4.10 2.59 5.24
CA VAL A 14 -5.41 2.45 4.59
C VAL A 14 -6.51 2.19 5.62
N ALA A 15 -6.29 1.22 6.50
CA ALA A 15 -7.26 0.87 7.54
C ALA A 15 -7.53 2.05 8.49
N LEU A 16 -6.47 2.76 8.87
CA LEU A 16 -6.58 3.92 9.75
C LEU A 16 -7.39 5.05 9.13
N ARG A 17 -7.15 5.35 7.85
CA ARG A 17 -7.90 6.38 7.12
C ARG A 17 -9.36 6.02 6.99
N LYS A 18 -9.68 4.77 6.66
CA LYS A 18 -11.07 4.29 6.58
C LYS A 18 -11.80 4.39 7.92
N LYS A 19 -11.07 4.22 9.02
CA LYS A 19 -11.63 4.31 10.37
C LYS A 19 -11.84 5.77 10.80
N CYS A 20 -10.86 6.63 10.55
CA CYS A 20 -10.85 7.99 11.10
C CYS A 20 -11.57 9.02 10.23
N TYR A 21 -11.53 8.88 8.91
CA TYR A 21 -12.08 9.90 8.01
C TYR A 21 -13.59 10.12 8.13
N PRO A 22 -14.44 9.10 8.33
CA PRO A 22 -15.87 9.37 8.52
C PRO A 22 -16.15 10.34 9.65
N GLN A 23 -15.46 10.19 10.78
CA GLN A 23 -15.62 11.09 11.93
C GLN A 23 -15.09 12.49 11.61
N TRP A 24 -13.97 12.57 10.90
CA TRP A 24 -13.40 13.86 10.51
C TRP A 24 -14.29 14.61 9.51
N ILE A 25 -14.99 13.88 8.63
CA ILE A 25 -15.97 14.46 7.71
C ILE A 25 -17.11 15.08 8.49
N GLU A 26 -17.66 14.36 9.48
CA GLU A 26 -18.72 14.88 10.36
C GLU A 26 -18.28 16.13 11.11
N GLN A 27 -17.02 16.16 11.54
CA GLN A 27 -16.45 17.30 12.26
C GLN A 27 -16.05 18.47 11.36
N GLY A 28 -16.19 18.31 10.05
CA GLY A 28 -15.83 19.36 9.10
C GLY A 28 -14.32 19.51 8.90
N LYS A 29 -13.51 18.57 9.38
CA LYS A 29 -12.05 18.64 9.27
C LYS A 29 -11.53 18.26 7.89
N ILE A 30 -12.28 17.44 7.16
CA ILE A 30 -11.92 17.01 5.81
C ILE A 30 -13.21 16.86 4.99
N LYS A 31 -13.12 17.17 3.70
CA LYS A 31 -14.24 17.00 2.77
C LYS A 31 -14.32 15.56 2.29
N GLN A 32 -15.54 15.10 1.99
CA GLN A 32 -15.78 13.73 1.52
C GLN A 32 -14.93 13.39 0.30
N LEU A 33 -14.85 14.29 -0.68
CA LEU A 33 -14.05 14.05 -1.90
C LEU A 33 -12.57 13.91 -1.60
N ASP A 34 -12.05 14.74 -0.69
CA ASP A 34 -10.64 14.67 -0.29
C ASP A 34 -10.35 13.38 0.47
N ALA A 35 -11.27 12.98 1.34
CA ALA A 35 -11.14 11.73 2.10
C ALA A 35 -11.11 10.53 1.15
N ASN A 36 -12.03 10.47 0.19
CA ASN A 36 -12.09 9.41 -0.81
C ASN A 36 -10.81 9.33 -1.62
N TYR A 37 -10.33 10.47 -2.09
CA TYR A 37 -9.09 10.57 -2.86
C TYR A 37 -7.87 10.05 -2.07
N ARG A 38 -7.76 10.46 -0.81
CA ARG A 38 -6.62 10.08 0.03
C ARG A 38 -6.61 8.59 0.38
N ILE A 39 -7.79 8.00 0.55
CA ILE A 39 -7.92 6.55 0.76
C ILE A 39 -7.52 5.82 -0.52
N GLU A 40 -8.03 6.25 -1.67
CA GLU A 40 -7.72 5.64 -2.96
C GLU A 40 -6.23 5.69 -3.28
N VAL A 41 -5.59 6.84 -3.08
CA VAL A 41 -4.14 6.99 -3.28
C VAL A 41 -3.38 6.00 -2.42
N MET A 42 -3.76 5.85 -1.15
CA MET A 42 -3.07 4.94 -0.24
C MET A 42 -3.26 3.48 -0.62
N GLU A 43 -4.44 3.12 -1.12
CA GLU A 43 -4.72 1.78 -1.65
C GLU A 43 -3.84 1.48 -2.89
N TYR A 44 -3.70 2.43 -3.78
CA TYR A 44 -2.80 2.30 -4.94
C TYR A 44 -1.35 2.13 -4.53
N ILE A 45 -0.90 2.86 -3.52
CA ILE A 45 0.46 2.71 -2.99
C ILE A 45 0.66 1.29 -2.46
N ALA A 46 -0.27 0.78 -1.66
CA ALA A 46 -0.19 -0.57 -1.11
C ALA A 46 -0.15 -1.62 -2.23
N ASP A 47 -1.01 -1.48 -3.22
CA ASP A 47 -1.06 -2.41 -4.36
C ASP A 47 0.20 -2.36 -5.20
N THR A 48 0.74 -1.16 -5.43
CA THR A 48 2.01 -0.99 -6.17
C THR A 48 3.16 -1.65 -5.43
N LEU A 49 3.21 -1.53 -4.12
CA LEU A 49 4.25 -2.21 -3.31
C LEU A 49 4.13 -3.74 -3.43
N ARG A 50 2.92 -4.28 -3.46
CA ARG A 50 2.70 -5.72 -3.67
C ARG A 50 3.18 -6.16 -5.04
N ASP A 51 2.93 -5.37 -6.08
CA ASP A 51 3.41 -5.65 -7.43
C ASP A 51 4.93 -5.64 -7.50
N VAL A 52 5.57 -4.66 -6.85
CA VAL A 52 7.03 -4.58 -6.77
C VAL A 52 7.60 -5.80 -6.06
N LYS A 53 7.00 -6.22 -4.96
CA LYS A 53 7.42 -7.44 -4.25
C LYS A 53 7.35 -8.67 -5.15
N GLU A 54 6.24 -8.84 -5.84
CA GLU A 54 6.06 -9.97 -6.76
C GLU A 54 7.09 -9.97 -7.87
N PHE A 55 7.38 -8.80 -8.44
CA PHE A 55 8.41 -8.63 -9.47
C PHE A 55 9.81 -9.00 -8.94
N GLN A 56 10.15 -8.55 -7.73
CA GLN A 56 11.44 -8.88 -7.09
C GLN A 56 11.59 -10.39 -6.87
N ILE A 57 10.53 -11.06 -6.44
CA ILE A 57 10.52 -12.51 -6.24
C ILE A 57 10.74 -13.23 -7.56
N LYS A 58 10.08 -12.80 -8.63
CA LYS A 58 10.23 -13.39 -9.97
C LYS A 58 11.66 -13.24 -10.50
N ILE A 59 12.27 -12.07 -10.32
CA ILE A 59 13.66 -11.82 -10.72
C ILE A 59 14.61 -12.72 -9.94
N ALA A 60 14.46 -12.77 -8.62
CA ALA A 60 15.32 -13.59 -7.75
C ALA A 60 15.25 -15.07 -8.15
N THR A 61 14.03 -15.58 -8.40
CA THR A 61 13.82 -16.96 -8.83
C THR A 61 14.48 -17.23 -10.17
N LYS A 62 14.39 -16.29 -11.11
CA LYS A 62 15.02 -16.42 -12.42
C LYS A 62 16.54 -16.45 -12.30
N PHE A 63 17.13 -15.58 -11.50
CA PHE A 63 18.56 -15.55 -11.25
C PHE A 63 19.06 -16.84 -10.59
N ASP A 64 18.34 -17.36 -9.63
CA ASP A 64 18.69 -18.59 -8.95
C ASP A 64 18.71 -19.77 -9.92
N LYS A 65 17.77 -19.84 -10.84
CA LYS A 65 17.74 -20.86 -11.89
C LYS A 65 18.96 -20.76 -12.82
N ASP A 66 19.36 -19.54 -13.17
CA ASP A 66 20.52 -19.31 -14.05
C ASP A 66 21.82 -19.65 -13.34
N LEU A 67 21.89 -19.42 -12.03
CA LEU A 67 23.06 -19.74 -11.22
C LEU A 67 23.25 -21.25 -11.02
N LEU A 68 22.17 -22.02 -11.06
CA LEU A 68 22.19 -23.48 -10.89
C LEU A 68 22.53 -24.23 -12.18
N LYS A 69 22.64 -23.55 -13.28
CA LYS A 69 23.10 -24.09 -14.54
C LYS A 69 24.62 -24.07 -14.63
#